data_21be1fbf01d697ae83c4e29f67634381
#
_entry.id   21be1fbf01d697ae83c4e29f67634381
#
_cell.length_a   1.000
_cell.length_b   1.000
_cell.length_c   1.000
_cell.angle_alpha   90.00
_cell.angle_beta   90.00
_cell.angle_gamma   90.00
#
_symmetry.space_group_name_H-M   'P 1'
#
loop_
_entity.id
_entity.type
_entity.pdbx_description
1 polymer ?
#
loop_
_entity_poly.entity_id
_entity_poly.type
_entity_poly.pdbx_seq_one_letter_code
_entity_poly.pdbx_strand_id
1 'polypeptide(L)'
;MSLHRILARVLGRKETPIAPLPEAEERDYSLSELSGYDGSDPSRPLLVGIRGYVYDVTRGRDFYGPGGPYGMFAGKDCTRALAKVSFDEALFTGDLEGLDADELEKLEEWIEMFEGKYPRIGRLLHSL
;
A
#
# COMPACT_ATOMS: atom_id res chain seq x y z
N MET A 1 -2.28 -28.68 8.01
CA MET A 1 -2.46 -28.33 6.62
C MET A 1 -3.85 -27.80 6.40
N SER A 2 -3.98 -26.68 5.77
CA SER A 2 -5.30 -26.10 5.59
C SER A 2 -6.09 -26.87 4.52
N LEU A 3 -7.37 -26.97 4.70
CA LEU A 3 -8.28 -27.56 3.73
C LEU A 3 -8.15 -26.87 2.38
N HIS A 4 -7.94 -25.56 2.39
CA HIS A 4 -7.74 -24.77 1.20
C HIS A 4 -6.59 -25.28 0.32
N ARG A 5 -5.48 -25.64 0.91
CA ARG A 5 -4.34 -26.18 0.17
C ARG A 5 -4.63 -27.55 -0.45
N ILE A 6 -5.36 -28.36 0.28
CA ILE A 6 -5.75 -29.66 -0.21
C ILE A 6 -6.67 -29.52 -1.41
N LEU A 7 -7.64 -28.64 -1.32
CA LEU A 7 -8.57 -28.37 -2.42
C LEU A 7 -7.86 -27.85 -3.65
N ALA A 8 -6.91 -26.94 -3.47
CA ALA A 8 -6.15 -26.39 -4.57
C ALA A 8 -5.40 -27.48 -5.34
N ARG A 9 -4.83 -28.45 -4.64
CA ARG A 9 -4.16 -29.57 -5.26
C ARG A 9 -5.10 -30.49 -5.98
N VAL A 10 -6.20 -30.83 -5.32
CA VAL A 10 -7.21 -31.72 -5.89
C VAL A 10 -7.77 -31.15 -7.17
N LEU A 11 -7.93 -29.84 -7.26
CA LEU A 11 -8.42 -29.16 -8.43
C LEU A 11 -7.35 -28.99 -9.52
N GLY A 12 -6.16 -29.51 -9.31
CA GLY A 12 -5.08 -29.40 -10.28
C GLY A 12 -4.51 -28.00 -10.39
N ARG A 13 -4.85 -27.13 -9.49
CA ARG A 13 -4.22 -25.83 -9.43
C ARG A 13 -2.78 -26.00 -9.08
N LYS A 14 -1.96 -25.42 -9.89
CA LYS A 14 -0.60 -25.23 -9.48
C LYS A 14 -0.57 -24.34 -8.26
N GLU A 15 -0.53 -24.96 -7.14
CA GLU A 15 0.12 -24.29 -6.07
C GLU A 15 1.56 -24.25 -6.43
N THR A 16 1.93 -23.26 -7.14
CA THR A 16 3.32 -22.93 -7.18
C THR A 16 3.79 -22.91 -5.75
N PRO A 17 4.93 -23.52 -5.45
CA PRO A 17 5.58 -23.28 -4.18
C PRO A 17 5.83 -21.79 -4.15
N ILE A 18 4.87 -21.10 -3.68
CA ILE A 18 4.87 -19.68 -3.62
C ILE A 18 5.91 -19.33 -2.60
N ALA A 19 6.96 -18.72 -3.07
CA ALA A 19 7.83 -18.01 -2.16
C ALA A 19 6.93 -17.16 -1.27
N PRO A 20 7.12 -17.18 0.04
CA PRO A 20 6.33 -16.33 0.92
C PRO A 20 6.40 -14.90 0.39
N LEU A 21 5.30 -14.18 0.48
CA LEU A 21 5.31 -12.77 0.16
C LEU A 21 6.38 -12.08 1.01
N PRO A 22 7.10 -11.13 0.43
CA PRO A 22 8.08 -10.39 1.21
C PRO A 22 7.39 -9.69 2.37
N GLU A 23 8.03 -9.77 3.54
CA GLU A 23 7.51 -9.13 4.75
C GLU A 23 8.12 -7.75 4.92
N ALA A 24 7.30 -6.82 5.32
CA ALA A 24 7.76 -5.48 5.63
C ALA A 24 8.37 -5.44 7.01
N GLU A 25 9.44 -4.70 7.14
CA GLU A 25 10.05 -4.45 8.43
C GLU A 25 9.23 -3.40 9.18
N GLU A 26 8.86 -3.70 10.42
CA GLU A 26 8.15 -2.75 11.27
C GLU A 26 9.12 -1.70 11.77
N ARG A 27 9.05 -0.52 11.20
CA ARG A 27 9.89 0.63 11.55
C ARG A 27 9.32 1.89 10.92
N ASP A 28 9.93 3.00 11.19
CA ASP A 28 9.60 4.25 10.50
C ASP A 28 10.38 4.32 9.18
N TYR A 29 9.79 4.98 8.21
CA TYR A 29 10.35 5.11 6.85
C TYR A 29 10.40 6.58 6.46
N SER A 30 11.51 7.00 5.86
CA SER A 30 11.56 8.30 5.19
C SER A 30 10.87 8.20 3.84
N LEU A 31 10.56 9.33 3.23
CA LEU A 31 10.01 9.33 1.86
C LEU A 31 10.97 8.66 0.88
N SER A 32 12.25 8.92 1.03
CA SER A 32 13.26 8.32 0.19
C SER A 32 13.31 6.80 0.32
N GLU A 33 13.24 6.30 1.55
CA GLU A 33 13.19 4.87 1.81
C GLU A 33 11.91 4.26 1.26
N LEU A 34 10.78 4.91 1.51
CA LEU A 34 9.48 4.44 1.03
C LEU A 34 9.49 4.25 -0.50
N SER A 35 10.13 5.15 -1.21
CA SER A 35 10.17 5.11 -2.68
C SER A 35 10.79 3.83 -3.25
N GLY A 36 11.58 3.13 -2.47
CA GLY A 36 12.16 1.84 -2.87
C GLY A 36 11.18 0.67 -2.80
N TYR A 37 9.98 0.90 -2.27
CA TYR A 37 8.97 -0.14 -2.10
C TYR A 37 7.78 0.08 -3.04
N ASP A 38 8.09 0.36 -4.28
CA ASP A 38 7.13 0.76 -5.32
C ASP A 38 6.73 -0.38 -6.27
N GLY A 39 7.19 -1.59 -5.99
CA GLY A 39 6.90 -2.75 -6.81
C GLY A 39 7.91 -3.01 -7.92
N SER A 40 8.91 -2.14 -8.09
CA SER A 40 9.96 -2.35 -9.09
C SER A 40 10.87 -3.53 -8.74
N ASP A 41 10.99 -3.83 -7.45
CA ASP A 41 11.75 -4.98 -6.96
C ASP A 41 10.78 -6.00 -6.37
N PRO A 42 10.54 -7.13 -7.05
CA PRO A 42 9.57 -8.12 -6.56
C PRO A 42 9.99 -8.81 -5.26
N SER A 43 11.24 -8.66 -4.85
CA SER A 43 11.70 -9.21 -3.57
C SER A 43 11.35 -8.32 -2.38
N ARG A 44 10.85 -7.11 -2.63
CA ARG A 44 10.48 -6.16 -1.60
C ARG A 44 8.97 -6.09 -1.43
N PRO A 45 8.48 -5.80 -0.22
CA PRO A 45 7.06 -5.55 -0.02
C PRO A 45 6.60 -4.29 -0.76
N LEU A 46 5.29 -4.17 -0.94
CA LEU A 46 4.67 -2.96 -1.47
C LEU A 46 4.20 -2.13 -0.30
N LEU A 47 4.65 -0.88 -0.23
CA LEU A 47 4.30 0.02 0.86
C LEU A 47 3.67 1.29 0.32
N VAL A 48 2.71 1.83 1.07
CA VAL A 48 2.12 3.14 0.77
C VAL A 48 2.13 4.00 2.03
N GLY A 49 2.25 5.30 1.85
CA GLY A 49 2.15 6.27 2.92
C GLY A 49 0.79 6.96 2.90
N ILE A 50 0.13 7.03 4.05
CA ILE A 50 -1.14 7.75 4.20
C ILE A 50 -1.15 8.44 5.55
N ARG A 51 -1.30 9.75 5.53
CA ARG A 51 -1.45 10.60 6.71
C ARG A 51 -0.43 10.31 7.81
N GLY A 52 0.83 10.24 7.42
CA GLY A 52 1.93 10.07 8.34
C GLY A 52 2.20 8.64 8.77
N TYR A 53 1.52 7.66 8.18
CA TYR A 53 1.75 6.25 8.48
C TYR A 53 2.08 5.47 7.22
N VAL A 54 2.73 4.34 7.41
CA VAL A 54 3.10 3.43 6.33
C VAL A 54 2.31 2.13 6.47
N TYR A 55 1.70 1.71 5.38
CA TYR A 55 0.91 0.48 5.31
C TYR A 55 1.58 -0.51 4.37
N ASP A 56 1.61 -1.75 4.78
CA ASP A 56 2.07 -2.84 3.93
C ASP A 56 0.90 -3.36 3.11
N VAL A 57 0.92 -3.06 1.81
CA VAL A 57 -0.15 -3.46 0.89
C VAL A 57 0.27 -4.64 0.01
N THR A 58 1.28 -5.40 0.41
CA THR A 58 1.78 -6.53 -0.38
C THR A 58 0.68 -7.55 -0.70
N ARG A 59 -0.24 -7.76 0.22
CA ARG A 59 -1.38 -8.67 0.00
C ARG A 59 -2.32 -8.18 -1.09
N GLY A 60 -2.30 -6.89 -1.36
CA GLY A 60 -3.10 -6.26 -2.40
C GLY A 60 -2.32 -6.02 -3.68
N ARG A 61 -1.34 -6.84 -3.97
CA ARG A 61 -0.48 -6.67 -5.15
C ARG A 61 -1.23 -6.63 -6.47
N ASP A 62 -2.42 -7.23 -6.54
CA ASP A 62 -3.25 -7.14 -7.74
C ASP A 62 -3.72 -5.72 -7.99
N PHE A 63 -3.80 -4.91 -6.95
CA PHE A 63 -4.23 -3.50 -7.02
C PHE A 63 -3.05 -2.54 -7.02
N TYR A 64 -2.07 -2.78 -6.15
CA TYR A 64 -0.96 -1.84 -5.89
C TYR A 64 0.36 -2.26 -6.53
N GLY A 65 0.42 -3.44 -7.10
CA GLY A 65 1.61 -3.91 -7.78
C GLY A 65 1.69 -3.38 -9.21
N PRO A 66 2.80 -3.68 -9.91
CA PRO A 66 2.97 -3.27 -11.30
C PRO A 66 1.83 -3.78 -12.17
N GLY A 67 1.27 -2.88 -12.96
CA GLY A 67 0.14 -3.21 -13.83
C GLY A 67 -1.22 -3.18 -13.15
N GLY A 68 -1.27 -3.04 -11.84
CA GLY A 68 -2.54 -2.89 -11.11
C GLY A 68 -3.13 -1.49 -11.25
N PRO A 69 -4.43 -1.34 -11.00
CA PRO A 69 -5.11 -0.05 -11.15
C PRO A 69 -4.59 1.04 -10.21
N TYR A 70 -3.98 0.66 -9.09
CA TYR A 70 -3.42 1.60 -8.13
C TYR A 70 -1.90 1.45 -7.99
N GLY A 71 -1.26 0.89 -9.00
CA GLY A 71 0.19 0.63 -8.97
C GLY A 71 1.03 1.89 -8.75
N MET A 72 0.53 3.04 -9.18
CA MET A 72 1.24 4.31 -9.00
C MET A 72 1.29 4.77 -7.54
N PHE A 73 0.47 4.21 -6.66
CA PHE A 73 0.47 4.59 -5.25
C PHE A 73 1.60 3.94 -4.44
N ALA A 74 2.11 2.80 -4.89
CA ALA A 74 3.16 2.10 -4.17
C ALA A 74 4.42 2.96 -4.09
N GLY A 75 5.02 3.01 -2.92
CA GLY A 75 6.24 3.77 -2.69
C GLY A 75 6.05 5.26 -2.51
N LYS A 76 4.82 5.73 -2.34
CA LYS A 76 4.52 7.16 -2.29
C LYS A 76 3.63 7.52 -1.11
N ASP A 77 3.68 8.80 -0.74
CA ASP A 77 2.70 9.38 0.18
C ASP A 77 1.45 9.71 -0.62
N CYS A 78 0.38 8.99 -0.38
CA CYS A 78 -0.84 9.05 -1.16
C CYS A 78 -1.92 9.92 -0.50
N THR A 79 -1.61 10.61 0.58
CA THR A 79 -2.59 11.31 1.40
C THR A 79 -3.49 12.25 0.60
N ARG A 80 -2.88 13.22 -0.07
CA ARG A 80 -3.65 14.22 -0.80
C ARG A 80 -4.36 13.63 -2.02
N ALA A 81 -3.69 12.71 -2.71
CA ALA A 81 -4.27 12.04 -3.88
C ALA A 81 -5.52 11.25 -3.50
N LEU A 82 -5.51 10.56 -2.37
CA LEU A 82 -6.67 9.80 -1.91
C LEU A 82 -7.82 10.72 -1.49
N ALA A 83 -7.50 11.83 -0.82
CA ALA A 83 -8.51 12.81 -0.44
C ALA A 83 -9.23 13.38 -1.66
N LYS A 84 -8.49 13.64 -2.72
CA LYS A 84 -9.02 14.22 -3.97
C LYS A 84 -9.46 13.17 -4.97
N VAL A 85 -9.29 11.89 -4.66
CA VAL A 85 -9.61 10.76 -5.54
C VAL A 85 -8.99 10.99 -6.92
N SER A 86 -7.69 11.19 -6.96
CA SER A 86 -6.96 11.54 -8.17
C SER A 86 -5.66 10.76 -8.28
N PHE A 87 -5.25 10.46 -9.51
CA PHE A 87 -3.98 9.82 -9.81
C PHE A 87 -2.90 10.82 -10.26
N ASP A 88 -3.17 12.10 -10.11
CA ASP A 88 -2.21 13.13 -10.49
C ASP A 88 -0.99 13.06 -9.56
N GLU A 89 0.18 12.90 -10.14
CA GLU A 89 1.44 12.80 -9.41
C GLU A 89 1.73 14.02 -8.53
N ALA A 90 1.24 15.18 -8.94
CA ALA A 90 1.41 16.39 -8.14
C ALA A 90 0.71 16.30 -6.78
N LEU A 91 -0.21 15.35 -6.63
CA LEU A 91 -0.96 15.14 -5.40
C LEU A 91 -0.35 14.05 -4.50
N PHE A 92 0.77 13.45 -4.92
CA PHE A 92 1.45 12.46 -4.08
C PHE A 92 2.29 13.15 -3.02
N THR A 93 1.59 13.67 -2.03
CA THR A 93 2.15 14.41 -0.92
C THR A 93 1.23 14.28 0.29
N GLY A 94 1.75 14.56 1.46
CA GLY A 94 0.98 14.57 2.70
C GLY A 94 0.31 15.90 3.02
N ASP A 95 0.38 16.85 2.09
CA ASP A 95 -0.17 18.19 2.31
C ASP A 95 -1.70 18.16 2.39
N LEU A 96 -2.24 18.59 3.53
CA LEU A 96 -3.67 18.63 3.79
C LEU A 96 -4.26 20.02 3.56
N GLU A 97 -3.42 21.00 3.25
CA GLU A 97 -3.88 22.37 3.12
C GLU A 97 -4.86 22.52 1.96
N GLY A 98 -5.94 23.25 2.21
CA GLY A 98 -6.93 23.53 1.19
C GLY A 98 -7.91 22.40 0.91
N LEU A 99 -7.82 21.27 1.63
CA LEU A 99 -8.82 20.21 1.49
C LEU A 99 -10.12 20.63 2.15
N ASP A 100 -11.24 20.42 1.45
CA ASP A 100 -12.54 20.72 2.01
C ASP A 100 -13.05 19.57 2.89
N ALA A 101 -14.22 19.77 3.49
CA ALA A 101 -14.79 18.78 4.40
C ALA A 101 -15.07 17.45 3.72
N ASP A 102 -15.53 17.47 2.47
CA ASP A 102 -15.83 16.24 1.72
C ASP A 102 -14.56 15.48 1.39
N GLU A 103 -13.49 16.19 1.03
CA GLU A 103 -12.20 15.58 0.74
C GLU A 103 -11.59 14.97 2.00
N LEU A 104 -11.69 15.65 3.12
CA LEU A 104 -11.22 15.09 4.40
C LEU A 104 -12.01 13.86 4.81
N GLU A 105 -13.32 13.88 4.59
CA GLU A 105 -14.15 12.71 4.84
C GLU A 105 -13.75 11.53 3.95
N LYS A 106 -13.49 11.79 2.69
CA LYS A 106 -13.04 10.77 1.74
C LYS A 106 -11.71 10.17 2.20
N LEU A 107 -10.80 10.99 2.67
CA LEU A 107 -9.53 10.53 3.19
C LEU A 107 -9.74 9.61 4.41
N GLU A 108 -10.63 9.98 5.33
CA GLU A 108 -10.94 9.16 6.49
C GLU A 108 -11.51 7.80 6.08
N GLU A 109 -12.36 7.76 5.05
CA GLU A 109 -12.91 6.49 4.53
C GLU A 109 -11.78 5.60 4.00
N TRP A 110 -10.82 6.17 3.28
CA TRP A 110 -9.66 5.41 2.80
C TRP A 110 -8.82 4.86 3.95
N ILE A 111 -8.56 5.70 4.95
CA ILE A 111 -7.78 5.28 6.12
C ILE A 111 -8.47 4.15 6.86
N GLU A 112 -9.77 4.25 7.05
CA GLU A 112 -10.55 3.20 7.72
C GLU A 112 -10.45 1.88 6.95
N MET A 113 -10.53 1.93 5.63
CA MET A 113 -10.39 0.75 4.80
C MET A 113 -8.99 0.14 4.92
N PHE A 114 -7.95 0.98 4.87
CA PHE A 114 -6.58 0.50 5.00
C PHE A 114 -6.32 -0.09 6.38
N GLU A 115 -6.82 0.54 7.44
CA GLU A 115 -6.65 0.03 8.80
C GLU A 115 -7.32 -1.34 8.98
N GLY A 116 -8.42 -1.57 8.31
CA GLY A 116 -9.12 -2.85 8.39
C GLY A 116 -8.52 -3.94 7.50
N LYS A 117 -7.72 -3.59 6.52
CA LYS A 117 -7.29 -4.52 5.48
C LYS A 117 -5.79 -4.77 5.44
N TYR A 118 -4.99 -3.79 5.81
CA TYR A 118 -3.54 -3.85 5.68
C TYR A 118 -2.83 -3.51 6.97
N PRO A 119 -1.70 -4.16 7.27
CA PRO A 119 -0.92 -3.81 8.46
C PRO A 119 -0.35 -2.39 8.36
N ARG A 120 -0.51 -1.64 9.42
CA ARG A 120 0.22 -0.40 9.60
C ARG A 120 1.54 -0.74 10.28
N ILE A 121 2.65 -0.44 9.65
CA ILE A 121 3.96 -0.93 10.06
C ILE A 121 4.89 0.14 10.63
N GLY A 122 4.49 1.40 10.57
CA GLY A 122 5.31 2.47 11.12
C GLY A 122 4.83 3.82 10.67
N ARG A 123 5.64 4.83 10.94
CA ARG A 123 5.37 6.20 10.56
C ARG A 123 6.12 6.56 9.29
N LEU A 124 5.53 7.44 8.53
CA LEU A 124 6.21 8.09 7.44
C LEU A 124 6.86 9.36 7.99
N LEU A 125 8.18 9.36 8.00
CA LEU A 125 8.94 10.50 8.48
C LEU A 125 8.97 11.58 7.43
N HIS A 126 8.69 12.80 7.84
CA HIS A 126 8.81 13.90 6.92
C HIS A 126 10.29 14.15 6.67
N SER A 127 10.63 14.23 5.43
CA SER A 127 11.95 14.64 4.99
C SER A 127 12.17 16.08 5.43
N LEU A 128 13.15 16.30 6.23
CA LEU A 128 13.56 17.65 6.57
C LEU A 128 14.53 18.18 5.55
#